data_6d64dbe92bc536739e61f86918aac897
#
_entry.id   6d64dbe92bc536739e61f86918aac897
#
_cell.length_a   1.000
_cell.length_b   1.000
_cell.length_c   1.000
_cell.angle_alpha   90.00
_cell.angle_beta   90.00
_cell.angle_gamma   90.00
#
_symmetry.space_group_name_H-M   'P 1'
#
loop_
_entity.id
_entity.type
_entity.pdbx_description
1 polymer ?
#
loop_
_entity_poly.entity_id
_entity_poly.type
_entity_poly.pdbx_seq_one_letter_code
_entity_poly.pdbx_strand_id
1 'polypeptide(L)'
;MLHTALIGVGGFGYCHLLALEKLIHQQKLTLSAVCDVNSHFRPEWEEKGVAFFTDYRELLRSVPHLDYITISTPIPTHSEIATACLAHGIPVLLEKPPAILPEEFAKLTAAQAASGKICAVNYTMTADPAFLSLMQLLKNKELGEIHTITGTGLYKRYQSYYSGSPWLGKLNYNGYPLRDGTINNPLSHLLNNMLLLADAAGGRPISVEAELYRIYPISGEDTSCLRVLTANGIQLLFYATLGSHEQTPAKIEISGSNGSAVWQYPGYLQTAAGVKSYPPEENPTDQVHENMYQFLVNGVPLFCPLSSCQNTVLVSDAAFTSAREIKTIPDSFVNSYSVNGDYARELIGITELVQAAAAKQALFSEMNCPWAVSGEKINLRRFLC
;
A
#
# COMPACT_ATOMS: atom_id res chain seq x y z
N MET A 1 5.34 15.48 -25.98
CA MET A 1 6.13 15.32 -24.74
C MET A 1 5.31 15.92 -23.61
N LEU A 2 5.01 15.15 -22.56
CA LEU A 2 4.18 15.61 -21.45
C LEU A 2 5.01 16.42 -20.44
N HIS A 3 4.39 17.38 -19.76
CA HIS A 3 4.98 18.17 -18.69
C HIS A 3 4.52 17.66 -17.33
N THR A 4 5.46 17.39 -16.42
CA THR A 4 5.15 16.90 -15.07
C THR A 4 5.87 17.70 -13.99
N ALA A 5 5.39 17.58 -12.76
CA ALA A 5 6.04 18.05 -11.56
C ALA A 5 6.07 16.96 -10.48
N LEU A 6 7.02 17.07 -9.56
CA LEU A 6 7.11 16.18 -8.38
C LEU A 6 7.01 17.02 -7.11
N ILE A 7 6.08 16.65 -6.22
CA ILE A 7 5.93 17.22 -4.88
C ILE A 7 6.42 16.20 -3.86
N GLY A 8 7.49 16.55 -3.11
CA GLY A 8 8.24 15.65 -2.24
C GLY A 8 9.40 14.99 -3.00
N VAL A 9 10.59 15.58 -2.96
CA VAL A 9 11.79 15.06 -3.65
C VAL A 9 12.68 14.22 -2.75
N GLY A 10 12.52 14.35 -1.43
CA GLY A 10 13.27 13.59 -0.44
C GLY A 10 12.72 12.18 -0.22
N GLY A 11 13.47 11.35 0.49
CA GLY A 11 13.03 10.01 0.87
C GLY A 11 12.59 9.15 -0.34
N PHE A 12 11.35 8.67 -0.34
CA PHE A 12 10.81 7.86 -1.44
C PHE A 12 10.64 8.65 -2.74
N GLY A 13 10.58 9.99 -2.69
CA GLY A 13 10.59 10.86 -3.87
C GLY A 13 11.77 10.58 -4.82
N TYR A 14 12.90 10.11 -4.28
CA TYR A 14 14.04 9.69 -5.10
C TYR A 14 13.70 8.51 -6.02
N CYS A 15 12.88 7.55 -5.60
CA CYS A 15 12.44 6.46 -6.48
C CYS A 15 11.59 6.97 -7.64
N HIS A 16 10.74 7.98 -7.39
CA HIS A 16 9.99 8.64 -8.46
C HIS A 16 10.88 9.42 -9.42
N LEU A 17 11.91 10.09 -8.91
CA LEU A 17 12.87 10.79 -9.77
C LEU A 17 13.57 9.83 -10.73
N LEU A 18 14.05 8.68 -10.26
CA LEU A 18 14.66 7.67 -11.11
C LEU A 18 13.71 7.18 -12.22
N ALA A 19 12.43 6.98 -11.89
CA ALA A 19 11.43 6.59 -12.86
C ALA A 19 11.15 7.70 -13.88
N LEU A 20 11.04 8.95 -13.42
CA LEU A 20 10.85 10.11 -14.30
C LEU A 20 12.06 10.31 -15.23
N GLU A 21 13.28 10.17 -14.73
CA GLU A 21 14.51 10.30 -15.53
C GLU A 21 14.53 9.32 -16.70
N LYS A 22 14.09 8.07 -16.50
CA LYS A 22 13.97 7.09 -17.60
C LYS A 22 13.03 7.59 -18.71
N LEU A 23 11.87 8.14 -18.35
CA LEU A 23 10.91 8.66 -19.31
C LEU A 23 11.38 9.97 -19.98
N ILE A 24 12.16 10.79 -19.27
CA ILE A 24 12.79 11.99 -19.82
C ILE A 24 13.86 11.59 -20.86
N HIS A 25 14.73 10.61 -20.56
CA HIS A 25 15.70 10.09 -21.52
C HIS A 25 15.05 9.49 -22.78
N GLN A 26 13.84 8.92 -22.63
CA GLN A 26 13.02 8.45 -23.76
C GLN A 26 12.29 9.57 -24.50
N GLN A 27 12.48 10.83 -24.14
CA GLN A 27 11.80 12.01 -24.69
C GLN A 27 10.25 11.96 -24.57
N LYS A 28 9.75 11.24 -23.56
CA LYS A 28 8.32 11.13 -23.25
C LYS A 28 7.83 12.26 -22.35
N LEU A 29 8.69 12.70 -21.39
CA LEU A 29 8.37 13.67 -20.36
C LEU A 29 9.38 14.82 -20.29
N THR A 30 8.94 15.93 -19.70
CA THR A 30 9.76 17.02 -19.17
C THR A 30 9.39 17.26 -17.72
N LEU A 31 10.37 17.23 -16.80
CA LEU A 31 10.16 17.67 -15.42
C LEU A 31 10.24 19.18 -15.37
N SER A 32 9.07 19.84 -15.26
CA SER A 32 8.95 21.31 -15.31
C SER A 32 9.20 21.95 -13.96
N ALA A 33 8.85 21.27 -12.86
CA ALA A 33 9.01 21.80 -11.52
C ALA A 33 9.13 20.68 -10.48
N VAL A 34 9.74 21.03 -9.35
CA VAL A 34 9.73 20.23 -8.13
C VAL A 34 9.33 21.08 -6.93
N CYS A 35 8.76 20.45 -5.91
CA CYS A 35 8.40 21.12 -4.66
C CYS A 35 8.83 20.25 -3.46
N ASP A 36 9.51 20.87 -2.50
CA ASP A 36 9.81 20.27 -1.20
C ASP A 36 9.91 21.36 -0.14
N VAL A 37 9.35 21.12 1.04
CA VAL A 37 9.42 22.07 2.17
C VAL A 37 10.87 22.31 2.63
N ASN A 38 11.77 21.38 2.36
CA ASN A 38 13.20 21.51 2.64
C ASN A 38 13.91 22.24 1.50
N SER A 39 14.16 23.53 1.69
CA SER A 39 14.87 24.38 0.72
C SER A 39 16.32 23.96 0.43
N HIS A 40 16.88 23.01 1.20
CA HIS A 40 18.24 22.48 0.96
C HIS A 40 18.38 21.80 -0.42
N PHE A 41 17.29 21.29 -0.98
CA PHE A 41 17.28 20.71 -2.32
C PHE A 41 17.31 21.75 -3.45
N ARG A 42 17.00 23.03 -3.19
CA ARG A 42 16.85 24.09 -4.21
C ARG A 42 18.06 24.23 -5.15
N PRO A 43 19.33 24.32 -4.65
CA PRO A 43 20.47 24.57 -5.53
C PRO A 43 20.65 23.48 -6.61
N GLU A 44 20.42 22.22 -6.24
CA GLU A 44 20.50 21.09 -7.17
C GLU A 44 19.51 21.24 -8.34
N TRP A 45 18.29 21.66 -8.05
CA TRP A 45 17.23 21.75 -9.07
C TRP A 45 17.38 22.99 -9.94
N GLU A 46 17.80 24.11 -9.37
CA GLU A 46 18.10 25.34 -10.13
C GLU A 46 19.28 25.12 -11.09
N GLU A 47 20.32 24.37 -10.68
CA GLU A 47 21.42 23.98 -11.56
C GLU A 47 20.96 23.11 -12.73
N LYS A 48 19.99 22.22 -12.51
CA LYS A 48 19.36 21.40 -13.56
C LYS A 48 18.37 22.18 -14.45
N GLY A 49 18.13 23.47 -14.16
CA GLY A 49 17.15 24.29 -14.87
C GLY A 49 15.69 23.93 -14.59
N VAL A 50 15.42 23.24 -13.48
CA VAL A 50 14.07 22.85 -13.02
C VAL A 50 13.60 23.81 -11.95
N ALA A 51 12.39 24.36 -12.10
CA ALA A 51 11.81 25.29 -11.12
C ALA A 51 11.61 24.59 -9.75
N PHE A 52 12.07 25.24 -8.68
CA PHE A 52 11.95 24.72 -7.32
C PHE A 52 11.03 25.60 -6.46
N PHE A 53 10.07 24.98 -5.78
CA PHE A 53 9.12 25.60 -4.88
C PHE A 53 9.20 24.98 -3.48
N THR A 54 8.91 25.80 -2.44
CA THR A 54 8.78 25.31 -1.06
C THR A 54 7.32 25.15 -0.62
N ASP A 55 6.38 25.68 -1.39
CA ASP A 55 4.93 25.54 -1.20
C ASP A 55 4.29 25.03 -2.50
N TYR A 56 3.62 23.90 -2.44
CA TYR A 56 2.91 23.31 -3.59
C TYR A 56 1.83 24.25 -4.16
N ARG A 57 1.24 25.13 -3.33
CA ARG A 57 0.24 26.12 -3.77
C ARG A 57 0.85 27.16 -4.68
N GLU A 58 2.11 27.52 -4.41
CA GLU A 58 2.87 28.42 -5.29
C GLU A 58 3.20 27.72 -6.62
N LEU A 59 3.64 26.47 -6.59
CA LEU A 59 3.86 25.65 -7.79
C LEU A 59 2.61 25.64 -8.67
N LEU A 60 1.44 25.31 -8.09
CA LEU A 60 0.17 25.22 -8.82
C LEU A 60 -0.24 26.56 -9.48
N ARG A 61 0.11 27.70 -8.89
CA ARG A 61 -0.19 29.02 -9.47
C ARG A 61 0.82 29.47 -10.51
N SER A 62 2.08 29.05 -10.38
CA SER A 62 3.21 29.60 -11.15
C SER A 62 3.56 28.77 -12.37
N VAL A 63 3.29 27.46 -12.36
CA VAL A 63 3.58 26.57 -13.50
C VAL A 63 2.36 26.52 -14.41
N PRO A 64 2.44 27.06 -15.64
CA PRO A 64 1.25 27.32 -16.45
C PRO A 64 0.59 26.09 -17.04
N HIS A 65 1.36 25.01 -17.22
CA HIS A 65 0.87 23.77 -17.82
C HIS A 65 1.55 22.55 -17.23
N LEU A 66 0.75 21.63 -16.72
CA LEU A 66 1.18 20.32 -16.26
C LEU A 66 0.17 19.26 -16.72
N ASP A 67 0.66 18.22 -17.34
CA ASP A 67 -0.16 17.09 -17.79
C ASP A 67 -0.48 16.15 -16.62
N TYR A 68 0.40 16.05 -15.62
CA TYR A 68 0.15 15.40 -14.34
C TYR A 68 1.17 15.85 -13.27
N ILE A 69 0.85 15.56 -12.02
CA ILE A 69 1.73 15.78 -10.87
C ILE A 69 1.91 14.47 -10.12
N THR A 70 3.17 14.17 -9.73
CA THR A 70 3.48 13.09 -8.77
C THR A 70 3.56 13.67 -7.37
N ILE A 71 2.94 13.00 -6.39
CA ILE A 71 2.96 13.40 -4.97
C ILE A 71 3.60 12.28 -4.16
N SER A 72 4.75 12.58 -3.54
CA SER A 72 5.53 11.66 -2.69
C SER A 72 5.91 12.34 -1.37
N THR A 73 4.94 12.95 -0.75
CA THR A 73 5.06 13.63 0.55
C THR A 73 4.73 12.67 1.70
N PRO A 74 4.89 13.06 2.98
CA PRO A 74 4.38 12.25 4.09
C PRO A 74 2.86 12.02 4.03
N ILE A 75 2.41 10.83 4.44
CA ILE A 75 1.02 10.36 4.37
C ILE A 75 -0.02 11.41 4.81
N PRO A 76 0.17 12.17 5.91
CA PRO A 76 -0.84 13.16 6.36
C PRO A 76 -1.18 14.24 5.35
N THR A 77 -0.35 14.46 4.34
CA THR A 77 -0.52 15.53 3.35
C THR A 77 -1.07 15.03 2.01
N HIS A 78 -1.15 13.71 1.81
CA HIS A 78 -1.55 13.10 0.54
C HIS A 78 -2.90 13.61 0.04
N SER A 79 -3.95 13.47 0.85
CA SER A 79 -5.31 13.84 0.46
C SER A 79 -5.47 15.33 0.21
N GLU A 80 -4.85 16.20 1.04
CA GLU A 80 -4.91 17.65 0.88
C GLU A 80 -4.26 18.09 -0.43
N ILE A 81 -3.01 17.67 -0.68
CA ILE A 81 -2.25 18.08 -1.86
C ILE A 81 -2.90 17.54 -3.13
N ALA A 82 -3.30 16.27 -3.15
CA ALA A 82 -3.96 15.66 -4.30
C ALA A 82 -5.29 16.34 -4.62
N THR A 83 -6.10 16.68 -3.60
CA THR A 83 -7.34 17.46 -3.76
C THR A 83 -7.08 18.82 -4.41
N ALA A 84 -6.03 19.52 -3.96
CA ALA A 84 -5.66 20.81 -4.54
C ALA A 84 -5.20 20.69 -6.01
N CYS A 85 -4.39 19.67 -6.35
CA CYS A 85 -3.97 19.41 -7.73
C CYS A 85 -5.17 19.12 -8.65
N LEU A 86 -6.10 18.25 -8.21
CA LEU A 86 -7.32 17.94 -8.95
C LEU A 86 -8.19 19.17 -9.16
N ALA A 87 -8.36 20.01 -8.12
CA ALA A 87 -9.11 21.27 -8.22
C ALA A 87 -8.50 22.27 -9.24
N HIS A 88 -7.18 22.21 -9.47
CA HIS A 88 -6.50 22.95 -10.55
C HIS A 88 -6.59 22.25 -11.92
N GLY A 89 -7.35 21.16 -12.04
CA GLY A 89 -7.54 20.43 -13.29
C GLY A 89 -6.34 19.58 -13.70
N ILE A 90 -5.47 19.21 -12.76
CA ILE A 90 -4.25 18.46 -13.03
C ILE A 90 -4.41 17.01 -12.56
N PRO A 91 -4.20 15.99 -13.44
CA PRO A 91 -4.12 14.60 -13.06
C PRO A 91 -3.03 14.32 -12.03
N VAL A 92 -3.23 13.32 -11.17
CA VAL A 92 -2.33 13.02 -10.04
C VAL A 92 -1.86 11.57 -10.08
N LEU A 93 -0.56 11.36 -9.84
CA LEU A 93 0.02 10.10 -9.38
C LEU A 93 0.39 10.27 -7.90
N LEU A 94 -0.31 9.59 -7.01
CA LEU A 94 -0.23 9.77 -5.57
C LEU A 94 0.46 8.59 -4.90
N GLU A 95 1.36 8.85 -3.96
CA GLU A 95 1.89 7.81 -3.08
C GLU A 95 0.81 7.17 -2.20
N LYS A 96 1.08 5.92 -1.87
CA LYS A 96 0.21 5.10 -1.01
C LYS A 96 0.47 5.39 0.49
N PRO A 97 -0.52 5.18 1.36
CA PRO A 97 -1.94 5.08 1.05
C PRO A 97 -2.51 6.45 0.64
N PRO A 98 -3.56 6.50 -0.19
CA PRO A 98 -4.12 7.77 -0.64
C PRO A 98 -4.76 8.58 0.48
N ALA A 99 -5.26 7.90 1.51
CA ALA A 99 -5.83 8.46 2.73
C ALA A 99 -5.79 7.40 3.85
N ILE A 100 -5.81 7.83 5.10
CA ILE A 100 -5.94 6.96 6.28
C ILE A 100 -7.40 6.85 6.71
N LEU A 101 -8.16 7.95 6.59
CA LEU A 101 -9.54 8.02 7.04
C LEU A 101 -10.51 7.96 5.85
N PRO A 102 -11.64 7.25 5.99
CA PRO A 102 -12.68 7.20 4.94
C PRO A 102 -13.18 8.59 4.52
N GLU A 103 -13.28 9.55 5.45
CA GLU A 103 -13.74 10.90 5.17
C GLU A 103 -12.75 11.68 4.28
N GLU A 104 -11.45 11.45 4.45
CA GLU A 104 -10.42 12.06 3.60
C GLU A 104 -10.47 11.45 2.19
N PHE A 105 -10.63 10.13 2.12
CA PHE A 105 -10.79 9.42 0.86
C PHE A 105 -12.05 9.89 0.10
N ALA A 106 -13.15 10.10 0.80
CA ALA A 106 -14.38 10.63 0.21
C ALA A 106 -14.19 12.04 -0.36
N LYS A 107 -13.46 12.93 0.35
CA LYS A 107 -13.12 14.28 -0.14
C LYS A 107 -12.27 14.21 -1.41
N LEU A 108 -11.26 13.35 -1.42
CA LEU A 108 -10.38 13.16 -2.57
C LEU A 108 -11.15 12.61 -3.78
N THR A 109 -12.03 11.64 -3.56
CA THR A 109 -12.92 11.07 -4.60
C THR A 109 -13.88 12.13 -5.16
N ALA A 110 -14.46 12.97 -4.29
CA ALA A 110 -15.33 14.07 -4.70
C ALA A 110 -14.56 15.10 -5.56
N ALA A 111 -13.33 15.45 -5.15
CA ALA A 111 -12.48 16.35 -5.94
C ALA A 111 -12.12 15.77 -7.32
N GLN A 112 -11.83 14.47 -7.38
CA GLN A 112 -11.61 13.76 -8.65
C GLN A 112 -12.84 13.84 -9.55
N ALA A 113 -14.03 13.56 -9.01
CA ALA A 113 -15.28 13.62 -9.76
C ALA A 113 -15.59 15.05 -10.25
N ALA A 114 -15.43 16.04 -9.39
CA ALA A 114 -15.70 17.46 -9.73
C ALA A 114 -14.74 17.99 -10.81
N SER A 115 -13.47 17.60 -10.79
CA SER A 115 -12.48 18.03 -11.77
C SER A 115 -12.56 17.30 -13.11
N GLY A 116 -13.14 16.12 -13.14
CA GLY A 116 -13.08 15.21 -14.30
C GLY A 116 -11.66 14.70 -14.61
N LYS A 117 -10.70 14.91 -13.68
CA LYS A 117 -9.33 14.43 -13.80
C LYS A 117 -9.17 13.12 -13.04
N ILE A 118 -8.07 12.40 -13.29
CA ILE A 118 -7.80 11.13 -12.63
C ILE A 118 -6.78 11.29 -11.50
N CYS A 119 -6.88 10.39 -10.53
CA CYS A 119 -5.86 10.11 -9.54
C CYS A 119 -5.50 8.63 -9.61
N ALA A 120 -4.23 8.33 -9.91
CA ALA A 120 -3.64 7.01 -9.79
C ALA A 120 -2.91 6.91 -8.46
N VAL A 121 -2.86 5.73 -7.85
CA VAL A 121 -2.18 5.50 -6.57
C VAL A 121 -1.01 4.54 -6.75
N ASN A 122 0.15 4.89 -6.21
CA ASN A 122 1.40 4.14 -6.37
C ASN A 122 1.45 2.85 -5.51
N TYR A 123 0.46 1.99 -5.65
CA TYR A 123 0.56 0.61 -5.16
C TYR A 123 1.38 -0.23 -6.14
N THR A 124 2.70 -0.10 -6.11
CA THR A 124 3.62 -0.70 -7.09
C THR A 124 3.42 -2.19 -7.33
N MET A 125 3.00 -2.96 -6.32
CA MET A 125 2.73 -4.39 -6.50
C MET A 125 1.54 -4.69 -7.43
N THR A 126 0.70 -3.70 -7.75
CA THR A 126 -0.37 -3.87 -8.75
C THR A 126 0.17 -3.92 -10.18
N ALA A 127 1.37 -3.39 -10.41
CA ALA A 127 2.05 -3.42 -11.70
C ALA A 127 2.83 -4.73 -11.94
N ASP A 128 2.97 -5.59 -10.93
CA ASP A 128 3.70 -6.86 -11.05
C ASP A 128 3.08 -7.75 -12.13
N PRO A 129 3.85 -8.21 -13.14
CA PRO A 129 3.32 -8.99 -14.26
C PRO A 129 2.65 -10.30 -13.83
N ALA A 130 3.15 -10.92 -12.74
CA ALA A 130 2.55 -12.12 -12.16
C ALA A 130 1.18 -11.80 -11.53
N PHE A 131 1.07 -10.64 -10.86
CA PHE A 131 -0.20 -10.16 -10.32
C PHE A 131 -1.21 -9.84 -11.41
N LEU A 132 -0.80 -9.16 -12.48
CA LEU A 132 -1.66 -8.89 -13.65
C LEU A 132 -2.15 -10.19 -14.30
N SER A 133 -1.29 -11.21 -14.39
CA SER A 133 -1.68 -12.54 -14.88
C SER A 133 -2.69 -13.20 -13.94
N LEU A 134 -2.50 -13.11 -12.62
CA LEU A 134 -3.46 -13.62 -11.64
C LEU A 134 -4.82 -12.91 -11.73
N MET A 135 -4.83 -11.58 -11.87
CA MET A 135 -6.05 -10.79 -12.11
C MET A 135 -6.80 -11.26 -13.36
N GLN A 136 -6.07 -11.61 -14.42
CA GLN A 136 -6.69 -12.12 -15.66
C GLN A 136 -7.33 -13.50 -15.45
N LEU A 137 -6.69 -14.41 -14.69
CA LEU A 137 -7.28 -15.71 -14.34
C LEU A 137 -8.62 -15.56 -13.60
N LEU A 138 -8.71 -14.60 -12.67
CA LEU A 138 -9.96 -14.32 -11.95
C LEU A 138 -11.05 -13.74 -12.87
N LYS A 139 -10.70 -12.77 -13.72
CA LYS A 139 -11.63 -12.19 -14.69
C LYS A 139 -12.16 -13.24 -15.67
N ASN A 140 -11.33 -14.19 -16.06
CA ASN A 140 -11.72 -15.32 -16.93
C ASN A 140 -12.46 -16.42 -16.17
N LYS A 141 -12.60 -16.30 -14.84
CA LYS A 141 -13.20 -17.33 -13.94
C LYS A 141 -12.50 -18.70 -14.03
N GLU A 142 -11.20 -18.72 -14.32
CA GLU A 142 -10.44 -19.97 -14.48
C GLU A 142 -10.33 -20.76 -13.16
N LEU A 143 -10.32 -20.06 -12.02
CA LEU A 143 -10.35 -20.65 -10.69
C LEU A 143 -11.78 -20.97 -10.17
N GLY A 144 -12.83 -20.70 -10.98
CA GLY A 144 -14.22 -20.88 -10.59
C GLY A 144 -14.68 -19.87 -9.53
N GLU A 145 -15.56 -20.32 -8.63
CA GLU A 145 -16.01 -19.52 -7.49
C GLU A 145 -14.90 -19.45 -6.45
N ILE A 146 -14.50 -18.24 -6.05
CA ILE A 146 -13.43 -18.04 -5.08
C ILE A 146 -13.98 -18.19 -3.67
N HIS A 147 -13.28 -18.98 -2.86
CA HIS A 147 -13.64 -19.25 -1.46
C HIS A 147 -12.75 -18.48 -0.49
N THR A 148 -11.42 -18.53 -0.71
CA THR A 148 -10.45 -17.88 0.19
C THR A 148 -9.37 -17.15 -0.57
N ILE A 149 -8.92 -16.02 0.02
CA ILE A 149 -7.74 -15.26 -0.40
C ILE A 149 -6.89 -15.05 0.85
N THR A 150 -5.75 -15.73 0.95
CA THR A 150 -4.85 -15.65 2.09
C THR A 150 -3.59 -14.89 1.72
N GLY A 151 -3.33 -13.78 2.39
CA GLY A 151 -2.13 -12.95 2.22
C GLY A 151 -1.18 -13.10 3.41
N THR A 152 0.10 -13.35 3.15
CA THR A 152 1.15 -13.45 4.16
C THR A 152 2.31 -12.54 3.81
N GLY A 153 2.77 -11.75 4.80
CA GLY A 153 3.94 -10.87 4.69
C GLY A 153 4.74 -10.91 5.98
N LEU A 154 5.86 -11.64 5.99
CA LEU A 154 6.72 -11.79 7.16
C LEU A 154 8.02 -11.05 6.87
N TYR A 155 8.13 -9.82 7.38
CA TYR A 155 9.29 -8.97 7.18
C TYR A 155 10.14 -8.89 8.43
N LYS A 156 11.43 -8.72 8.22
CA LYS A 156 12.40 -8.43 9.27
C LYS A 156 12.72 -6.94 9.23
N ARG A 157 12.51 -6.25 10.35
CA ARG A 157 12.92 -4.86 10.53
C ARG A 157 13.76 -4.75 11.80
N TYR A 158 14.65 -3.77 11.81
CA TYR A 158 15.48 -3.42 12.95
C TYR A 158 14.97 -2.12 13.57
N GLN A 159 15.46 -1.78 14.77
CA GLN A 159 15.08 -0.54 15.45
C GLN A 159 15.38 0.70 14.60
N SER A 160 16.46 0.69 13.83
CA SER A 160 16.85 1.78 12.91
C SER A 160 15.77 2.09 11.86
N TYR A 161 14.98 1.10 11.44
CA TYR A 161 13.86 1.33 10.54
C TYR A 161 12.91 2.39 11.07
N TYR A 162 12.58 2.32 12.37
CA TYR A 162 11.66 3.26 13.02
C TYR A 162 12.29 4.63 13.30
N SER A 163 13.62 4.74 13.14
CA SER A 163 14.37 6.00 13.26
C SER A 163 14.55 6.72 11.91
N GLY A 164 14.21 6.07 10.79
CA GLY A 164 14.40 6.60 9.43
C GLY A 164 13.54 7.81 9.11
N SER A 165 12.41 7.98 9.81
CA SER A 165 11.56 9.18 9.73
C SER A 165 10.81 9.38 11.04
N PRO A 166 10.49 10.63 11.43
CA PRO A 166 9.89 10.92 12.73
C PRO A 166 8.46 10.39 12.89
N TRP A 167 7.82 9.96 11.81
CA TRP A 167 6.47 9.44 11.77
C TRP A 167 6.40 7.89 11.74
N LEU A 168 7.51 7.20 11.44
CA LEU A 168 7.52 5.73 11.38
C LEU A 168 7.19 5.10 12.74
N GLY A 169 6.36 4.09 12.72
CA GLY A 169 5.87 3.39 13.91
C GLY A 169 4.91 4.23 14.77
N LYS A 170 4.35 5.34 14.28
CA LYS A 170 3.45 6.20 15.03
C LYS A 170 1.98 5.92 14.72
N LEU A 171 1.17 5.78 15.78
CA LEU A 171 -0.29 5.73 15.65
C LEU A 171 -0.86 7.11 15.29
N ASN A 172 -0.28 8.17 15.88
CA ASN A 172 -0.61 9.56 15.60
C ASN A 172 0.67 10.36 15.39
N TYR A 173 0.65 11.32 14.48
CA TYR A 173 1.76 12.22 14.21
C TYR A 173 1.24 13.65 13.99
N ASN A 174 1.72 14.60 14.80
CA ASN A 174 1.27 16.02 14.78
C ASN A 174 -0.26 16.18 14.83
N GLY A 175 -0.94 15.38 15.65
CA GLY A 175 -2.39 15.39 15.77
C GLY A 175 -3.17 14.66 14.67
N TYR A 176 -2.46 14.13 13.65
CA TYR A 176 -3.05 13.35 12.57
C TYR A 176 -3.04 11.85 12.91
N PRO A 177 -4.15 11.11 12.73
CA PRO A 177 -4.20 9.67 12.92
C PRO A 177 -3.47 8.95 11.77
N LEU A 178 -2.17 8.75 11.94
CA LEU A 178 -1.29 8.19 10.91
C LEU A 178 -1.43 6.67 10.78
N ARG A 179 -1.59 5.97 11.91
CA ARG A 179 -1.77 4.50 11.96
C ARG A 179 -0.69 3.75 11.18
N ASP A 180 0.57 4.20 11.33
CA ASP A 180 1.71 3.55 10.66
C ASP A 180 1.96 2.16 11.22
N GLY A 181 2.18 1.19 10.33
CA GLY A 181 2.41 -0.20 10.64
C GLY A 181 2.25 -1.10 9.42
N THR A 182 2.02 -2.40 9.65
CA THR A 182 1.91 -3.39 8.57
C THR A 182 0.75 -3.09 7.61
N ILE A 183 -0.40 -2.62 8.14
CA ILE A 183 -1.63 -2.40 7.37
C ILE A 183 -1.51 -1.18 6.45
N ASN A 184 -0.96 -0.06 6.95
CA ASN A 184 -0.95 1.21 6.22
C ASN A 184 0.38 1.56 5.57
N ASN A 185 1.45 0.80 5.82
CA ASN A 185 2.75 1.10 5.25
C ASN A 185 3.39 -0.13 4.58
N PRO A 186 4.30 -0.92 5.17
CA PRO A 186 5.08 -1.86 4.36
C PRO A 186 4.26 -2.94 3.66
N LEU A 187 3.22 -3.45 4.30
CA LEU A 187 2.37 -4.51 3.77
C LEU A 187 0.98 -4.04 3.29
N SER A 188 0.77 -2.73 3.22
CA SER A 188 -0.43 -2.14 2.61
C SER A 188 -0.62 -2.54 1.14
N HIS A 189 0.47 -2.75 0.41
CA HIS A 189 0.42 -3.29 -0.95
C HIS A 189 -0.22 -4.67 -1.00
N LEU A 190 0.13 -5.55 -0.04
CA LEU A 190 -0.42 -6.90 0.05
C LEU A 190 -1.93 -6.84 0.34
N LEU A 191 -2.35 -6.05 1.32
CA LEU A 191 -3.76 -5.87 1.66
C LEU A 191 -4.56 -5.30 0.47
N ASN A 192 -4.02 -4.27 -0.20
CA ASN A 192 -4.64 -3.69 -1.38
C ASN A 192 -4.82 -4.73 -2.51
N ASN A 193 -3.79 -5.52 -2.79
CA ASN A 193 -3.84 -6.54 -3.83
C ASN A 193 -4.86 -7.65 -3.50
N MET A 194 -4.97 -8.08 -2.24
CA MET A 194 -6.00 -9.04 -1.81
C MET A 194 -7.42 -8.50 -2.05
N LEU A 195 -7.65 -7.22 -1.73
CA LEU A 195 -8.95 -6.58 -1.91
C LEU A 195 -9.29 -6.36 -3.38
N LEU A 196 -8.30 -6.06 -4.23
CA LEU A 196 -8.46 -5.99 -5.68
C LEU A 196 -8.83 -7.36 -6.28
N LEU A 197 -8.21 -8.45 -5.81
CA LEU A 197 -8.54 -9.80 -6.23
C LEU A 197 -9.94 -10.21 -5.79
N ALA A 198 -10.34 -9.85 -4.57
CA ALA A 198 -11.71 -10.08 -4.10
C ALA A 198 -12.73 -9.31 -4.95
N ASP A 199 -12.46 -8.03 -5.25
CA ASP A 199 -13.31 -7.19 -6.10
C ASP A 199 -13.44 -7.76 -7.51
N ALA A 200 -12.34 -8.21 -8.12
CA ALA A 200 -12.33 -8.88 -9.42
C ALA A 200 -13.17 -10.18 -9.44
N ALA A 201 -13.31 -10.85 -8.30
CA ALA A 201 -14.18 -12.00 -8.09
C ALA A 201 -15.61 -11.62 -7.65
N GLY A 202 -15.99 -10.32 -7.72
CA GLY A 202 -17.29 -9.81 -7.31
C GLY A 202 -17.50 -9.72 -5.78
N GLY A 203 -16.42 -9.80 -5.02
CA GLY A 203 -16.43 -9.80 -3.56
C GLY A 203 -16.31 -8.40 -2.97
N ARG A 204 -17.41 -7.85 -2.44
CA ARG A 204 -17.41 -6.59 -1.70
C ARG A 204 -17.27 -6.86 -0.20
N PRO A 205 -16.30 -6.26 0.52
CA PRO A 205 -16.16 -6.44 1.96
C PRO A 205 -17.43 -6.01 2.72
N ILE A 206 -17.89 -6.85 3.67
CA ILE A 206 -19.04 -6.57 4.51
C ILE A 206 -18.74 -6.63 6.00
N SER A 207 -17.65 -7.29 6.41
CA SER A 207 -17.19 -7.26 7.79
C SER A 207 -15.69 -7.46 7.92
N VAL A 208 -15.12 -6.93 9.01
CA VAL A 208 -13.72 -7.04 9.39
C VAL A 208 -13.63 -7.49 10.84
N GLU A 209 -12.75 -8.44 11.11
CA GLU A 209 -12.24 -8.81 12.43
C GLU A 209 -10.72 -8.66 12.38
N ALA A 210 -10.13 -7.95 13.35
CA ALA A 210 -8.70 -7.65 13.32
C ALA A 210 -8.07 -7.72 14.71
N GLU A 211 -6.83 -8.17 14.74
CA GLU A 211 -5.97 -8.24 15.91
C GLU A 211 -4.68 -7.49 15.60
N LEU A 212 -4.34 -6.48 16.40
CA LEU A 212 -3.18 -5.61 16.19
C LEU A 212 -2.22 -5.68 17.36
N TYR A 213 -0.95 -5.90 17.06
CA TYR A 213 0.09 -6.13 18.04
C TYR A 213 1.35 -5.33 17.73
N ARG A 214 2.22 -5.21 18.74
CA ARG A 214 3.58 -4.70 18.61
C ARG A 214 4.56 -5.43 19.51
N ILE A 215 5.76 -5.58 19.01
CA ILE A 215 6.93 -6.03 19.78
C ILE A 215 7.96 -4.91 19.95
N TYR A 216 8.01 -3.94 19.03
CA TYR A 216 8.89 -2.77 19.14
C TYR A 216 8.28 -1.67 20.03
N PRO A 217 9.12 -0.78 20.63
CA PRO A 217 8.67 0.33 21.49
C PRO A 217 8.11 1.49 20.63
N ILE A 218 7.10 1.20 19.81
CA ILE A 218 6.39 2.11 18.93
C ILE A 218 4.94 2.28 19.40
N SER A 219 4.23 3.29 18.91
CA SER A 219 2.80 3.43 19.23
C SER A 219 1.89 2.80 18.16
N GLY A 220 2.39 2.61 16.93
CA GLY A 220 1.74 1.87 15.86
C GLY A 220 1.79 0.35 16.07
N GLU A 221 1.35 -0.41 15.10
CA GLU A 221 1.42 -1.86 15.09
C GLU A 221 2.58 -2.34 14.19
N ASP A 222 3.19 -3.48 14.56
CA ASP A 222 4.20 -4.16 13.76
C ASP A 222 3.82 -5.61 13.44
N THR A 223 2.69 -6.07 13.97
CA THR A 223 2.15 -7.40 13.73
C THR A 223 0.63 -7.32 13.69
N SER A 224 0.02 -7.87 12.66
CA SER A 224 -1.43 -7.84 12.46
C SER A 224 -1.98 -9.14 11.88
N CYS A 225 -3.21 -9.44 12.26
CA CYS A 225 -3.98 -10.55 11.73
C CYS A 225 -5.41 -10.07 11.47
N LEU A 226 -5.90 -10.23 10.23
CA LEU A 226 -7.23 -9.77 9.84
C LEU A 226 -8.01 -10.88 9.15
N ARG A 227 -9.31 -10.91 9.41
CA ARG A 227 -10.32 -11.64 8.64
C ARG A 227 -11.29 -10.65 8.03
N VAL A 228 -11.47 -10.68 6.71
CA VAL A 228 -12.46 -9.90 5.98
C VAL A 228 -13.44 -10.86 5.32
N LEU A 229 -14.74 -10.66 5.51
CA LEU A 229 -15.78 -11.42 4.81
C LEU A 229 -16.41 -10.52 3.75
N THR A 230 -16.64 -11.07 2.57
CA THR A 230 -17.32 -10.38 1.47
C THR A 230 -18.79 -10.78 1.35
N ALA A 231 -19.56 -9.99 0.60
CA ALA A 231 -21.00 -10.22 0.41
C ALA A 231 -21.31 -11.53 -0.34
N ASN A 232 -20.40 -11.99 -1.21
CA ASN A 232 -20.52 -13.25 -1.94
C ASN A 232 -19.81 -14.43 -1.23
N GLY A 233 -19.39 -14.24 0.04
CA GLY A 233 -18.85 -15.31 0.87
C GLY A 233 -17.36 -15.57 0.77
N ILE A 234 -16.61 -14.77 -0.01
CA ILE A 234 -15.13 -14.88 -0.03
C ILE A 234 -14.58 -14.45 1.34
N GLN A 235 -13.73 -15.27 1.91
CA GLN A 235 -12.99 -14.97 3.13
C GLN A 235 -11.56 -14.55 2.78
N LEU A 236 -11.17 -13.34 3.20
CA LEU A 236 -9.79 -12.88 3.12
C LEU A 236 -9.14 -13.04 4.50
N LEU A 237 -7.91 -13.55 4.51
CA LEU A 237 -7.10 -13.70 5.71
C LEU A 237 -5.76 -13.03 5.47
N PHE A 238 -5.44 -12.01 6.24
CA PHE A 238 -4.20 -11.26 6.13
C PHE A 238 -3.37 -11.46 7.39
N TYR A 239 -2.12 -11.90 7.22
CA TYR A 239 -1.14 -12.10 8.27
C TYR A 239 0.12 -11.33 7.95
N ALA A 240 0.49 -10.42 8.82
CA ALA A 240 1.61 -9.52 8.60
C ALA A 240 2.43 -9.30 9.87
N THR A 241 3.75 -9.29 9.73
CA THR A 241 4.66 -8.88 10.82
C THR A 241 5.91 -8.22 10.28
N LEU A 242 6.47 -7.29 11.06
CA LEU A 242 7.79 -6.69 10.84
C LEU A 242 8.84 -7.29 11.79
N GLY A 243 8.43 -8.20 12.66
CA GLY A 243 9.26 -8.90 13.65
C GLY A 243 9.49 -10.38 13.31
N SER A 244 9.65 -10.73 12.04
CA SER A 244 10.02 -12.10 11.64
C SER A 244 11.53 -12.33 11.78
N HIS A 245 11.92 -13.58 12.05
CA HIS A 245 13.33 -13.99 12.04
C HIS A 245 13.95 -13.83 10.64
N GLU A 246 13.22 -14.25 9.61
CA GLU A 246 13.63 -14.13 8.22
C GLU A 246 12.62 -13.27 7.44
N GLN A 247 13.12 -12.52 6.46
CA GLN A 247 12.25 -11.82 5.54
C GLN A 247 11.78 -12.77 4.44
N THR A 248 10.46 -12.96 4.33
CA THR A 248 9.86 -13.70 3.22
C THR A 248 9.19 -12.74 2.26
N PRO A 249 9.16 -13.05 0.96
CA PRO A 249 8.37 -12.28 0.00
C PRO A 249 6.88 -12.23 0.38
N ALA A 250 6.22 -11.11 0.08
CA ALA A 250 4.78 -11.01 0.20
C ALA A 250 4.10 -12.04 -0.73
N LYS A 251 3.15 -12.81 -0.19
CA LYS A 251 2.51 -13.93 -0.90
C LYS A 251 0.99 -13.85 -0.76
N ILE A 252 0.27 -14.19 -1.84
CA ILE A 252 -1.19 -14.40 -1.83
C ILE A 252 -1.48 -15.80 -2.36
N GLU A 253 -2.27 -16.56 -1.59
CA GLU A 253 -2.81 -17.86 -1.97
C GLU A 253 -4.31 -17.74 -2.17
N ILE A 254 -4.80 -18.21 -3.32
CA ILE A 254 -6.22 -18.18 -3.67
C ILE A 254 -6.72 -19.59 -3.83
N SER A 255 -7.87 -19.89 -3.24
CA SER A 255 -8.60 -21.15 -3.44
C SER A 255 -9.98 -20.89 -4.03
N GLY A 256 -10.29 -21.57 -5.10
CA GLY A 256 -11.58 -21.54 -5.76
C GLY A 256 -12.10 -22.94 -6.11
N SER A 257 -13.32 -23.02 -6.62
CA SER A 257 -13.99 -24.32 -6.93
C SER A 257 -13.27 -25.12 -8.02
N ASN A 258 -12.52 -24.47 -8.92
CA ASN A 258 -11.83 -25.12 -10.05
C ASN A 258 -10.31 -25.22 -9.84
N GLY A 259 -9.79 -24.84 -8.68
CA GLY A 259 -8.36 -24.91 -8.39
C GLY A 259 -7.85 -23.77 -7.53
N SER A 260 -6.53 -23.66 -7.48
CA SER A 260 -5.83 -22.66 -6.66
C SER A 260 -4.72 -21.98 -7.43
N ALA A 261 -4.32 -20.82 -6.95
CA ALA A 261 -3.17 -20.09 -7.44
C ALA A 261 -2.36 -19.49 -6.28
N VAL A 262 -1.05 -19.37 -6.47
CA VAL A 262 -0.13 -18.71 -5.54
C VAL A 262 0.61 -17.63 -6.29
N TRP A 263 0.43 -16.39 -5.85
CA TRP A 263 1.25 -15.26 -6.27
C TRP A 263 2.26 -14.93 -5.18
N GLN A 264 3.50 -14.63 -5.57
CA GLN A 264 4.54 -14.16 -4.68
C GLN A 264 5.29 -13.01 -5.33
N TYR A 265 5.41 -11.91 -4.61
CA TYR A 265 6.13 -10.74 -5.09
C TYR A 265 7.65 -10.89 -4.88
N PRO A 266 8.50 -10.52 -5.87
CA PRO A 266 8.12 -10.10 -7.21
C PRO A 266 8.04 -11.27 -8.21
N GLY A 267 7.11 -11.16 -9.15
CA GLY A 267 7.17 -11.86 -10.42
C GLY A 267 6.89 -13.38 -10.41
N TYR A 268 6.35 -13.96 -9.34
CA TYR A 268 6.08 -15.40 -9.29
C TYR A 268 4.57 -15.68 -9.27
N LEU A 269 4.13 -16.60 -10.15
CA LEU A 269 2.76 -17.12 -10.18
C LEU A 269 2.78 -18.64 -10.38
N GLN A 270 2.18 -19.37 -9.45
CA GLN A 270 1.96 -20.81 -9.54
C GLN A 270 0.47 -21.11 -9.68
N THR A 271 0.13 -22.01 -10.59
CA THR A 271 -1.23 -22.53 -10.84
C THR A 271 -1.16 -24.04 -11.11
N ALA A 272 -2.30 -24.69 -11.32
CA ALA A 272 -2.35 -26.08 -11.78
C ALA A 272 -1.65 -26.29 -13.14
N ALA A 273 -1.57 -25.24 -13.99
CA ALA A 273 -0.88 -25.29 -15.28
C ALA A 273 0.65 -25.18 -15.16
N GLY A 274 1.18 -24.95 -13.97
CA GLY A 274 2.61 -24.81 -13.67
C GLY A 274 2.99 -23.48 -13.07
N VAL A 275 4.29 -23.18 -13.11
CA VAL A 275 4.91 -21.96 -12.56
C VAL A 275 5.29 -21.03 -13.69
N LYS A 276 4.94 -19.74 -13.53
CA LYS A 276 5.44 -18.64 -14.35
C LYS A 276 6.29 -17.72 -13.48
N SER A 277 7.48 -17.36 -13.97
CA SER A 277 8.38 -16.41 -13.31
C SER A 277 8.65 -15.25 -14.26
N TYR A 278 8.57 -14.05 -13.75
CA TYR A 278 8.85 -12.81 -14.45
C TYR A 278 10.06 -12.14 -13.79
N PRO A 279 10.99 -11.58 -14.57
CA PRO A 279 12.11 -10.86 -13.98
C PRO A 279 11.59 -9.67 -13.19
N PRO A 280 12.14 -9.40 -11.98
CA PRO A 280 11.77 -8.23 -11.20
C PRO A 280 12.28 -6.94 -11.88
N GLU A 281 11.51 -5.89 -11.79
CA GLU A 281 11.98 -4.55 -12.14
C GLU A 281 12.98 -4.04 -11.10
N GLU A 282 14.02 -3.33 -11.55
CA GLU A 282 14.98 -2.70 -10.64
C GLU A 282 14.32 -1.64 -9.74
N ASN A 283 13.44 -0.84 -10.35
CA ASN A 283 12.58 0.11 -9.64
C ASN A 283 11.12 -0.14 -10.04
N PRO A 284 10.31 -0.76 -9.18
CA PRO A 284 8.91 -1.08 -9.51
C PRO A 284 8.03 0.15 -9.74
N THR A 285 8.48 1.35 -9.34
CA THR A 285 7.82 2.62 -9.63
C THR A 285 7.88 2.97 -11.12
N ASP A 286 8.87 2.45 -11.87
CA ASP A 286 8.99 2.70 -13.32
C ASP A 286 7.76 2.28 -14.09
N GLN A 287 7.22 1.09 -13.79
CA GLN A 287 6.03 0.56 -14.47
C GLN A 287 4.80 1.42 -14.19
N VAL A 288 4.69 1.98 -12.96
CA VAL A 288 3.56 2.84 -12.61
C VAL A 288 3.65 4.18 -13.35
N HIS A 289 4.85 4.77 -13.48
CA HIS A 289 5.05 5.99 -14.28
C HIS A 289 4.81 5.75 -15.77
N GLU A 290 5.30 4.62 -16.32
CA GLU A 290 5.01 4.24 -17.71
C GLU A 290 3.51 4.04 -17.92
N ASN A 291 2.81 3.39 -16.98
CA ASN A 291 1.36 3.21 -17.07
C ASN A 291 0.60 4.56 -17.01
N MET A 292 1.06 5.50 -16.15
CA MET A 292 0.49 6.85 -16.11
C MET A 292 0.67 7.57 -17.45
N TYR A 293 1.86 7.47 -18.05
CA TYR A 293 2.13 8.01 -19.39
C TYR A 293 1.24 7.37 -20.44
N GLN A 294 1.13 6.04 -20.46
CA GLN A 294 0.31 5.31 -21.42
C GLN A 294 -1.19 5.60 -21.26
N PHE A 295 -1.65 5.81 -20.01
CA PHE A 295 -3.01 6.25 -19.77
C PHE A 295 -3.27 7.62 -20.39
N LEU A 296 -2.40 8.59 -20.15
CA LEU A 296 -2.58 9.98 -20.62
C LEU A 296 -2.49 10.09 -22.16
N VAL A 297 -1.66 9.28 -22.80
CA VAL A 297 -1.41 9.37 -24.25
C VAL A 297 -2.30 8.42 -25.05
N ASN A 298 -2.49 7.20 -24.57
CA ASN A 298 -3.11 6.10 -25.32
C ASN A 298 -4.39 5.55 -24.69
N GLY A 299 -4.81 6.05 -23.51
CA GLY A 299 -5.99 5.57 -22.80
C GLY A 299 -5.84 4.16 -22.21
N VAL A 300 -4.61 3.68 -22.02
CA VAL A 300 -4.35 2.37 -21.39
C VAL A 300 -4.85 2.41 -19.93
N PRO A 301 -5.65 1.43 -19.48
CA PRO A 301 -6.16 1.44 -18.11
C PRO A 301 -5.07 1.55 -17.04
N LEU A 302 -5.33 2.36 -15.98
CA LEU A 302 -4.43 2.47 -14.84
C LEU A 302 -4.36 1.16 -14.05
N PHE A 303 -3.18 0.81 -13.55
CA PHE A 303 -3.01 -0.35 -12.66
C PHE A 303 -3.78 -0.20 -11.35
N CYS A 304 -3.72 1.00 -10.77
CA CYS A 304 -4.40 1.30 -9.51
C CYS A 304 -5.05 2.70 -9.56
N PRO A 305 -6.25 2.84 -10.16
CA PRO A 305 -7.02 4.08 -10.07
C PRO A 305 -7.50 4.31 -8.63
N LEU A 306 -7.71 5.57 -8.23
CA LEU A 306 -8.16 5.93 -6.88
C LEU A 306 -9.38 5.11 -6.41
N SER A 307 -10.36 4.92 -7.30
CA SER A 307 -11.58 4.17 -7.00
C SER A 307 -11.33 2.73 -6.51
N SER A 308 -10.25 2.11 -6.94
CA SER A 308 -9.88 0.75 -6.52
C SER A 308 -9.32 0.68 -5.10
N CYS A 309 -8.94 1.82 -4.50
CA CYS A 309 -8.41 1.89 -3.14
C CYS A 309 -9.48 2.03 -2.05
N GLN A 310 -10.76 2.21 -2.42
CA GLN A 310 -11.86 2.43 -1.47
C GLN A 310 -11.95 1.31 -0.42
N ASN A 311 -11.91 0.06 -0.86
CA ASN A 311 -12.00 -1.09 0.04
C ASN A 311 -10.79 -1.16 0.97
N THR A 312 -9.61 -0.76 0.52
CA THR A 312 -8.37 -0.75 1.32
C THR A 312 -8.48 0.25 2.46
N VAL A 313 -8.93 1.47 2.18
CA VAL A 313 -9.13 2.51 3.22
C VAL A 313 -10.21 2.08 4.22
N LEU A 314 -11.34 1.56 3.76
CA LEU A 314 -12.43 1.10 4.63
C LEU A 314 -12.03 -0.08 5.52
N VAL A 315 -11.35 -1.08 4.96
CA VAL A 315 -10.90 -2.26 5.71
C VAL A 315 -9.81 -1.88 6.71
N SER A 316 -8.88 -1.00 6.33
CA SER A 316 -7.86 -0.48 7.24
C SER A 316 -8.50 0.25 8.43
N ASP A 317 -9.42 1.19 8.20
CA ASP A 317 -10.10 1.93 9.28
C ASP A 317 -10.88 0.98 10.21
N ALA A 318 -11.62 0.04 9.63
CA ALA A 318 -12.35 -0.97 10.38
C ALA A 318 -11.44 -1.90 11.19
N ALA A 319 -10.23 -2.21 10.71
CA ALA A 319 -9.27 -3.04 11.43
C ALA A 319 -8.82 -2.39 12.75
N PHE A 320 -8.51 -1.08 12.74
CA PHE A 320 -8.18 -0.34 13.96
C PHE A 320 -9.38 -0.24 14.91
N THR A 321 -10.59 -0.08 14.36
CA THR A 321 -11.82 -0.09 15.16
C THR A 321 -12.07 -1.47 15.78
N SER A 322 -11.86 -2.54 15.03
CA SER A 322 -12.04 -3.93 15.45
C SER A 322 -11.09 -4.31 16.59
N ALA A 323 -9.82 -3.98 16.46
CA ALA A 323 -8.81 -4.29 17.47
C ALA A 323 -8.97 -3.46 18.74
N ARG A 324 -9.64 -2.30 18.69
CA ARG A 324 -9.82 -1.31 19.76
C ARG A 324 -8.51 -0.69 20.25
N GLU A 325 -7.49 -1.50 20.50
CA GLU A 325 -6.16 -1.08 20.91
C GLU A 325 -5.08 -2.00 20.33
N ILE A 326 -3.88 -1.48 20.19
CA ILE A 326 -2.70 -2.25 19.78
C ILE A 326 -2.08 -2.88 21.04
N LYS A 327 -2.09 -4.21 21.11
CA LYS A 327 -1.57 -4.94 22.27
C LYS A 327 -0.05 -5.10 22.18
N THR A 328 0.65 -4.84 23.28
CA THR A 328 2.08 -5.15 23.37
C THR A 328 2.24 -6.64 23.68
N ILE A 329 2.96 -7.36 22.83
CA ILE A 329 3.30 -8.77 23.08
C ILE A 329 4.35 -8.83 24.19
N PRO A 330 4.17 -9.67 25.23
CA PRO A 330 5.13 -9.80 26.33
C PRO A 330 6.52 -10.23 25.85
N ASP A 331 7.58 -9.70 26.46
CA ASP A 331 8.97 -9.98 26.12
C ASP A 331 9.34 -11.47 26.20
N SER A 332 8.60 -12.27 26.99
CA SER A 332 8.77 -13.74 27.03
C SER A 332 8.50 -14.44 25.70
N PHE A 333 7.84 -13.79 24.75
CA PHE A 333 7.57 -14.28 23.40
C PHE A 333 8.44 -13.59 22.34
N VAL A 334 9.40 -12.77 22.75
CA VAL A 334 10.23 -11.96 21.84
C VAL A 334 11.70 -12.28 22.06
N ASN A 335 12.39 -12.66 20.99
CA ASN A 335 13.84 -12.75 20.96
C ASN A 335 14.41 -11.37 20.60
N SER A 336 15.29 -10.85 21.47
CA SER A 336 15.88 -9.52 21.30
C SER A 336 17.41 -9.62 21.30
N TYR A 337 18.06 -9.02 20.29
CA TYR A 337 19.51 -9.09 20.14
C TYR A 337 20.05 -7.92 19.31
N SER A 338 21.38 -7.71 19.38
CA SER A 338 22.08 -6.71 18.57
C SER A 338 22.78 -7.35 17.38
N VAL A 339 22.67 -6.72 16.21
CA VAL A 339 23.35 -7.11 14.97
C VAL A 339 23.95 -5.87 14.30
N ASN A 340 25.28 -5.85 14.11
CA ASN A 340 25.98 -4.76 13.42
C ASN A 340 25.69 -3.36 13.99
N GLY A 341 25.49 -3.26 15.30
CA GLY A 341 25.18 -1.99 15.99
C GLY A 341 23.72 -1.57 15.95
N ASP A 342 22.83 -2.35 15.33
CA ASP A 342 21.39 -2.17 15.35
C ASP A 342 20.73 -3.17 16.31
N TYR A 343 19.45 -2.96 16.63
CA TYR A 343 18.71 -3.77 17.58
C TYR A 343 17.54 -4.46 16.87
N ALA A 344 17.48 -5.78 16.99
CA ALA A 344 16.42 -6.62 16.43
C ALA A 344 15.49 -7.12 17.53
N ARG A 345 14.21 -7.18 17.22
CA ARG A 345 13.17 -7.88 17.99
C ARG A 345 12.43 -8.83 17.06
N GLU A 346 12.32 -10.08 17.45
CA GLU A 346 11.72 -11.14 16.65
C GLU A 346 10.66 -11.86 17.47
N LEU A 347 9.48 -12.01 16.89
CA LEU A 347 8.39 -12.76 17.52
C LEU A 347 8.64 -14.27 17.36
N ILE A 348 8.85 -14.95 18.51
CA ILE A 348 9.19 -16.39 18.54
C ILE A 348 8.05 -17.21 17.96
N GLY A 349 8.34 -18.07 16.98
CA GLY A 349 7.39 -18.99 16.37
C GLY A 349 6.35 -18.34 15.47
N ILE A 350 6.55 -17.10 15.03
CA ILE A 350 5.55 -16.38 14.20
C ILE A 350 5.32 -17.06 12.84
N THR A 351 6.37 -17.62 12.23
CA THR A 351 6.26 -18.30 10.94
C THR A 351 5.36 -19.51 11.04
N GLU A 352 5.57 -20.36 12.04
CA GLU A 352 4.78 -21.56 12.31
C GLU A 352 3.34 -21.19 12.70
N LEU A 353 3.17 -20.15 13.50
CA LEU A 353 1.84 -19.65 13.88
C LEU A 353 1.05 -19.19 12.65
N VAL A 354 1.67 -18.39 11.77
CA VAL A 354 1.03 -17.91 10.54
C VAL A 354 0.68 -19.08 9.60
N GLN A 355 1.59 -20.03 9.42
CA GLN A 355 1.32 -21.22 8.59
C GLN A 355 0.15 -22.04 9.14
N ALA A 356 0.13 -22.29 10.44
CA ALA A 356 -0.95 -23.03 11.08
C ALA A 356 -2.29 -22.27 11.07
N ALA A 357 -2.27 -20.95 11.28
CA ALA A 357 -3.44 -20.09 11.24
C ALA A 357 -4.03 -20.00 9.82
N ALA A 358 -3.17 -19.82 8.81
CA ALA A 358 -3.57 -19.83 7.41
C ALA A 358 -4.22 -21.17 7.00
N ALA A 359 -3.61 -22.31 7.38
CA ALA A 359 -4.16 -23.64 7.10
C ALA A 359 -5.52 -23.90 7.75
N LYS A 360 -5.76 -23.31 8.94
CA LYS A 360 -7.04 -23.41 9.67
C LYS A 360 -8.01 -22.27 9.35
N GLN A 361 -7.59 -21.30 8.54
CA GLN A 361 -8.34 -20.09 8.24
C GLN A 361 -8.76 -19.32 9.52
N ALA A 362 -7.84 -19.25 10.49
CA ALA A 362 -8.08 -18.76 11.85
C ALA A 362 -7.32 -17.47 12.15
N LEU A 363 -7.86 -16.65 13.06
CA LEU A 363 -7.13 -15.54 13.68
C LEU A 363 -6.16 -16.08 14.76
N PHE A 364 -5.18 -15.30 15.20
CA PHE A 364 -4.20 -15.74 16.19
C PHE A 364 -4.86 -16.11 17.53
N SER A 365 -5.88 -15.37 17.97
CA SER A 365 -6.65 -15.69 19.19
C SER A 365 -7.39 -17.03 19.13
N GLU A 366 -7.71 -17.50 17.93
CA GLU A 366 -8.37 -18.80 17.69
C GLU A 366 -7.37 -19.98 17.67
N MET A 367 -6.06 -19.67 17.71
CA MET A 367 -4.98 -20.66 17.67
C MET A 367 -4.42 -21.04 19.05
N ASN A 368 -5.13 -20.70 20.13
CA ASN A 368 -4.64 -20.83 21.52
C ASN A 368 -3.31 -20.09 21.74
N CYS A 369 -3.08 -18.99 21.03
CA CYS A 369 -1.89 -18.17 21.17
C CYS A 369 -1.98 -17.36 22.47
N PRO A 370 -1.03 -17.52 23.45
CA PRO A 370 -1.19 -16.96 24.80
C PRO A 370 -1.25 -15.43 24.86
N TRP A 371 -0.68 -14.73 23.87
CA TRP A 371 -0.65 -13.26 23.81
C TRP A 371 -1.75 -12.69 22.92
N ALA A 372 -2.46 -13.54 22.18
CA ALA A 372 -3.46 -13.07 21.21
C ALA A 372 -4.79 -12.73 21.90
N VAL A 373 -5.42 -11.68 21.42
CA VAL A 373 -6.70 -11.17 21.93
C VAL A 373 -7.62 -10.89 20.73
N SER A 374 -8.81 -11.48 20.75
CA SER A 374 -9.78 -11.31 19.69
C SER A 374 -10.25 -9.86 19.52
N GLY A 375 -10.35 -9.41 18.29
CA GLY A 375 -11.00 -8.16 17.93
C GLY A 375 -12.53 -8.29 17.90
N GLU A 376 -13.20 -7.14 17.75
CA GLU A 376 -14.64 -7.09 17.55
C GLU A 376 -14.98 -7.17 16.07
N LYS A 377 -16.03 -7.92 15.72
CA LYS A 377 -16.51 -7.94 14.34
C LYS A 377 -17.18 -6.63 13.96
N ILE A 378 -16.57 -5.88 13.05
CA ILE A 378 -17.09 -4.63 12.52
C ILE A 378 -17.87 -4.88 11.24
N ASN A 379 -19.11 -4.42 11.18
CA ASN A 379 -19.96 -4.51 9.99
C ASN A 379 -19.77 -3.28 9.11
N LEU A 380 -19.28 -3.47 7.88
CA LEU A 380 -18.98 -2.41 6.92
C LEU A 380 -20.24 -1.90 6.17
N ARG A 381 -21.38 -2.57 6.25
CA ARG A 381 -22.60 -2.15 5.53
C ARG A 381 -23.06 -0.74 5.90
N ARG A 382 -22.65 -0.24 7.08
CA ARG A 382 -22.99 1.13 7.56
C ARG A 382 -22.19 2.24 6.86
N PHE A 383 -21.08 1.90 6.20
CA PHE A 383 -20.19 2.85 5.52
C PHE A 383 -20.41 2.86 3.99
N LEU A 384 -21.39 2.11 3.50
CA LEU A 384 -21.59 1.84 2.08
C LEU A 384 -22.89 2.49 1.54
N CYS A 385 -23.55 3.34 2.36
CA CYS A 385 -24.77 4.08 1.99
C CYS A 385 -24.44 5.49 1.50
#